data_43a1a2177502b9eb9e47c00cffba16e0
#
_entry.id   43a1a2177502b9eb9e47c00cffba16e0
#
_cell.length_a   1.000
_cell.length_b   1.000
_cell.length_c   1.000
_cell.angle_alpha   90.00
_cell.angle_beta   90.00
_cell.angle_gamma   90.00
#
_symmetry.space_group_name_H-M   'P 1'
#
loop_
_entity.id
_entity.type
_entity.pdbx_description
1 polymer ?
#
loop_
_entity_poly.entity_id
_entity_poly.type
_entity_poly.pdbx_seq_one_letter_code
_entity_poly.pdbx_strand_id
1 'polypeptide(L)'
;PAALQGAALALTLTHPLCPTAEVPLAWPSVIRQRVRNDYPLLAVQEIGATSVRVPWTDIEDTLQRKRLQYLRAEGIAVQAFVPFDDALDLHHLLDHYPDCADRWEVQTTGEPMPDTTCLNLLADCSRRTPLSLSTIVPGERIAGKQHSRTRLGFRLQELATLNELLADRALILDSALCRIDAEDDPWTTVQRFRTLPRLSHIRRIDWLLTLPSRDDKAHAQLAAEALFATALLPDAQLYVDPILDLDRTMDI
;
A
#
# COMPACT_ATOMS: atom_id res chain seq x y z
N PRO A 1 24.26 -19.70 9.91
CA PRO A 1 23.29 -18.75 10.34
C PRO A 1 22.80 -18.02 9.09
N ALA A 2 21.55 -18.30 8.67
CA ALA A 2 20.93 -17.50 7.65
C ALA A 2 20.93 -16.05 8.16
N ALA A 3 21.49 -15.14 7.40
CA ALA A 3 21.36 -13.72 7.68
C ALA A 3 19.86 -13.46 7.83
N LEU A 4 19.48 -12.82 8.92
CA LEU A 4 18.13 -12.25 9.04
C LEU A 4 18.01 -11.29 7.84
N GLN A 5 17.30 -11.73 6.81
CA GLN A 5 16.84 -10.80 5.78
C GLN A 5 15.82 -9.95 6.52
N GLY A 6 16.23 -8.72 6.86
CA GLY A 6 15.37 -7.80 7.60
C GLY A 6 14.04 -7.62 6.89
N ALA A 7 12.96 -7.43 7.64
CA ALA A 7 11.70 -7.03 7.04
C ALA A 7 11.91 -5.77 6.21
N ALA A 8 11.40 -5.78 5.00
CA ALA A 8 11.45 -4.63 4.13
C ALA A 8 10.40 -3.62 4.58
N LEU A 9 10.84 -2.42 4.96
CA LEU A 9 9.95 -1.32 5.24
C LEU A 9 9.39 -0.75 3.94
N ALA A 10 8.09 -0.66 3.86
CA ALA A 10 7.37 -0.08 2.73
C ALA A 10 6.47 1.08 3.21
N LEU A 11 6.23 2.05 2.35
CA LEU A 11 5.43 3.23 2.67
C LEU A 11 4.19 3.29 1.79
N THR A 12 3.03 3.56 2.38
CA THR A 12 1.85 3.97 1.62
C THR A 12 1.88 5.49 1.45
N LEU A 13 1.90 5.94 0.21
CA LEU A 13 1.88 7.36 -0.13
C LEU A 13 0.48 7.72 -0.64
N THR A 14 -0.24 8.46 0.17
CA THR A 14 -1.57 8.97 -0.18
C THR A 14 -1.52 10.34 -0.84
N HIS A 15 -0.34 10.96 -0.85
CA HIS A 15 -0.08 12.26 -1.45
C HIS A 15 1.02 12.15 -2.52
N PRO A 16 1.00 13.03 -3.52
CA PRO A 16 2.02 13.03 -4.58
C PRO A 16 3.44 13.17 -4.01
N LEU A 17 4.39 12.42 -4.57
CA LEU A 17 5.81 12.54 -4.24
C LEU A 17 6.39 13.93 -4.52
N CYS A 18 5.75 14.68 -5.40
CA CYS A 18 6.23 15.96 -5.86
C CYS A 18 5.05 16.92 -6.04
N PRO A 19 4.42 17.37 -4.96
CA PRO A 19 3.36 18.35 -5.05
C PRO A 19 3.87 19.67 -5.66
N THR A 20 3.02 20.31 -6.44
CA THR A 20 3.30 21.60 -7.05
C THR A 20 2.29 22.64 -6.62
N ALA A 21 2.74 23.84 -6.35
CA ALA A 21 1.89 24.97 -6.03
C ALA A 21 2.29 26.21 -6.85
N GLU A 22 1.34 27.08 -7.10
CA GLU A 22 1.62 28.39 -7.69
C GLU A 22 1.75 29.43 -6.57
N VAL A 23 2.94 29.96 -6.41
CA VAL A 23 3.22 30.99 -5.42
C VAL A 23 3.51 32.34 -6.07
N PRO A 24 3.12 33.48 -5.46
CA PRO A 24 3.51 34.78 -5.96
C PRO A 24 5.02 34.98 -5.83
N LEU A 25 5.67 35.57 -6.85
CA LEU A 25 7.11 35.85 -6.84
C LEU A 25 7.49 36.83 -5.73
N ALA A 26 6.61 37.79 -5.46
CA ALA A 26 6.77 38.78 -4.39
C ALA A 26 5.40 39.34 -4.02
N TRP A 27 5.31 39.97 -2.84
CA TRP A 27 4.11 40.68 -2.42
C TRP A 27 4.23 42.18 -2.78
N PRO A 28 3.23 42.76 -3.42
CA PRO A 28 1.95 42.26 -3.93
C PRO A 28 1.96 41.78 -5.41
N SER A 29 2.82 40.87 -5.78
CA SER A 29 2.95 40.43 -7.17
C SER A 29 1.72 39.69 -7.68
N VAL A 30 1.30 40.04 -8.90
CA VAL A 30 0.32 39.27 -9.69
C VAL A 30 0.98 38.12 -10.47
N ILE A 31 2.31 38.16 -10.59
CA ILE A 31 3.06 37.10 -11.25
C ILE A 31 3.22 35.93 -10.30
N ARG A 32 2.77 34.76 -10.76
CA ARG A 32 2.89 33.51 -10.04
C ARG A 32 3.95 32.63 -10.66
N GLN A 33 4.71 31.97 -9.81
CA GLN A 33 5.68 30.97 -10.20
C GLN A 33 5.23 29.61 -9.72
N ARG A 34 5.32 28.60 -10.58
CA ARG A 34 5.09 27.22 -10.19
C ARG A 34 6.31 26.72 -9.42
N VAL A 35 6.10 26.37 -8.18
CA VAL A 35 7.13 25.73 -7.36
C VAL A 35 6.77 24.27 -7.12
N ARG A 36 7.80 23.47 -6.97
CA ARG A 36 7.73 22.03 -6.74
C ARG A 36 8.34 21.72 -5.39
N ASN A 37 7.69 20.86 -4.65
CA ASN A 37 8.20 20.33 -3.41
C ASN A 37 8.63 18.87 -3.59
N ASP A 38 9.93 18.58 -3.54
CA ASP A 38 10.51 17.23 -3.62
C ASP A 38 10.75 16.60 -2.23
N TYR A 39 10.32 17.26 -1.16
CA TYR A 39 10.56 16.78 0.20
C TYR A 39 10.01 15.37 0.47
N PRO A 40 8.80 14.99 0.01
CA PRO A 40 8.31 13.62 0.19
C PRO A 40 9.19 12.57 -0.49
N LEU A 41 9.75 12.88 -1.66
CA LEU A 41 10.69 12.00 -2.37
C LEU A 41 11.97 11.77 -1.54
N LEU A 42 12.53 12.86 -1.00
CA LEU A 42 13.74 12.80 -0.15
C LEU A 42 13.46 12.02 1.13
N ALA A 43 12.30 12.24 1.76
CA ALA A 43 11.90 11.51 2.97
C ALA A 43 11.79 9.99 2.75
N VAL A 44 11.26 9.55 1.61
CA VAL A 44 11.22 8.12 1.25
C VAL A 44 12.62 7.52 1.21
N GLN A 45 13.59 8.25 0.66
CA GLN A 45 14.98 7.80 0.58
C GLN A 45 15.66 7.78 1.95
N GLU A 46 15.48 8.83 2.75
CA GLU A 46 16.08 8.97 4.09
C GLU A 46 15.56 7.91 5.07
N ILE A 47 14.29 7.54 4.98
CA ILE A 47 13.70 6.46 5.80
C ILE A 47 14.28 5.09 5.43
N GLY A 48 14.85 4.96 4.23
CA GLY A 48 15.36 3.69 3.73
C GLY A 48 14.25 2.71 3.34
N ALA A 49 13.13 3.23 2.85
CA ALA A 49 12.05 2.40 2.34
C ALA A 49 12.52 1.56 1.15
N THR A 50 12.10 0.32 1.10
CA THR A 50 12.42 -0.60 -0.02
C THR A 50 11.30 -0.65 -1.06
N SER A 51 10.12 -0.16 -0.71
CA SER A 51 8.96 -0.12 -1.59
C SER A 51 8.05 1.04 -1.23
N VAL A 52 7.37 1.58 -2.23
CA VAL A 52 6.29 2.55 -2.06
C VAL A 52 5.02 2.02 -2.69
N ARG A 53 3.90 2.30 -2.06
CA ARG A 53 2.55 1.98 -2.51
C ARG A 53 1.83 3.28 -2.81
N VAL A 54 1.42 3.47 -4.07
CA VAL A 54 0.90 4.74 -4.60
C VAL A 54 -0.42 4.53 -5.32
N PRO A 55 -1.30 5.53 -5.41
CA PRO A 55 -2.50 5.45 -6.23
C PRO A 55 -2.12 5.39 -7.73
N TRP A 56 -2.90 4.67 -8.51
CA TRP A 56 -2.72 4.54 -9.96
C TRP A 56 -2.69 5.89 -10.69
N THR A 57 -3.39 6.90 -10.16
CA THR A 57 -3.40 8.27 -10.68
C THR A 57 -2.01 8.91 -10.72
N ASP A 58 -1.12 8.50 -9.81
CA ASP A 58 0.28 8.96 -9.83
C ASP A 58 1.07 8.36 -11.00
N ILE A 59 0.64 7.19 -11.50
CA ILE A 59 1.20 6.61 -12.72
C ILE A 59 0.75 7.40 -13.96
N GLU A 60 -0.50 7.89 -13.99
CA GLU A 60 -1.01 8.71 -15.10
C GLU A 60 -0.40 10.10 -15.12
N ASP A 61 -0.15 10.71 -13.96
CA ASP A 61 0.49 12.01 -13.88
C ASP A 61 1.96 11.94 -14.36
N THR A 62 2.29 12.70 -15.38
CA THR A 62 3.63 12.67 -16.01
C THR A 62 4.75 13.06 -15.05
N LEU A 63 4.50 13.99 -14.12
CA LEU A 63 5.50 14.44 -13.17
C LEU A 63 5.73 13.40 -12.08
N GLN A 64 4.64 12.86 -11.51
CA GLN A 64 4.70 11.82 -10.50
C GLN A 64 5.33 10.55 -11.07
N ARG A 65 4.91 10.10 -12.25
CA ARG A 65 5.49 8.95 -12.94
C ARG A 65 7.02 9.05 -13.10
N LYS A 66 7.54 10.23 -13.47
CA LYS A 66 9.00 10.43 -13.54
C LYS A 66 9.68 10.28 -12.19
N ARG A 67 9.03 10.66 -11.08
CA ARG A 67 9.57 10.49 -9.73
C ARG A 67 9.51 9.03 -9.30
N LEU A 68 8.46 8.32 -9.65
CA LEU A 68 8.36 6.87 -9.40
C LEU A 68 9.42 6.10 -10.20
N GLN A 69 9.64 6.47 -11.46
CA GLN A 69 10.73 5.90 -12.26
C GLN A 69 12.12 6.15 -11.65
N TYR A 70 12.34 7.34 -11.08
CA TYR A 70 13.56 7.65 -10.34
C TYR A 70 13.71 6.73 -9.12
N LEU A 71 12.67 6.58 -8.28
CA LEU A 71 12.71 5.66 -7.13
C LEU A 71 13.03 4.23 -7.56
N ARG A 72 12.43 3.74 -8.65
CA ARG A 72 12.72 2.41 -9.19
C ARG A 72 14.17 2.28 -9.65
N ALA A 73 14.74 3.30 -10.27
CA ALA A 73 16.16 3.32 -10.64
C ALA A 73 17.09 3.26 -9.42
N GLU A 74 16.67 3.80 -8.28
CA GLU A 74 17.37 3.70 -6.99
C GLU A 74 17.10 2.36 -6.25
N GLY A 75 16.34 1.44 -6.84
CA GLY A 75 16.05 0.13 -6.27
C GLY A 75 14.85 0.10 -5.31
N ILE A 76 14.04 1.16 -5.27
CA ILE A 76 12.81 1.21 -4.48
C ILE A 76 11.66 0.73 -5.35
N ALA A 77 11.03 -0.38 -4.98
CA ALA A 77 9.93 -0.96 -5.73
C ALA A 77 8.67 -0.08 -5.66
N VAL A 78 7.91 -0.05 -6.75
CA VAL A 78 6.65 0.69 -6.85
C VAL A 78 5.49 -0.28 -6.97
N GLN A 79 4.54 -0.20 -6.05
CA GLN A 79 3.25 -0.88 -6.10
C GLN A 79 2.16 0.16 -6.36
N ALA A 80 1.46 0.04 -7.49
CA ALA A 80 0.33 0.91 -7.80
C ALA A 80 -0.98 0.26 -7.36
N PHE A 81 -1.79 0.95 -6.57
CA PHE A 81 -3.10 0.45 -6.19
C PHE A 81 -4.21 1.09 -7.01
N VAL A 82 -5.20 0.28 -7.31
CA VAL A 82 -6.33 0.56 -8.20
C VAL A 82 -7.60 0.13 -7.50
N PRO A 83 -8.58 1.01 -7.24
CA PRO A 83 -9.87 0.57 -6.76
C PRO A 83 -10.56 -0.28 -7.82
N PHE A 84 -11.14 -1.40 -7.40
CA PHE A 84 -11.98 -2.21 -8.26
C PHE A 84 -13.36 -1.57 -8.34
N ASP A 85 -13.62 -0.92 -9.45
CA ASP A 85 -14.95 -0.49 -9.84
C ASP A 85 -15.15 -0.79 -11.34
N ASP A 86 -16.41 -0.86 -11.77
CA ASP A 86 -16.76 -1.19 -13.14
C ASP A 86 -16.31 -0.12 -14.17
N ALA A 87 -15.95 1.06 -13.70
CA ALA A 87 -15.52 2.17 -14.56
C ALA A 87 -14.01 2.16 -14.83
N LEU A 88 -13.23 1.45 -14.02
CA LEU A 88 -11.78 1.42 -14.14
C LEU A 88 -11.32 0.22 -14.97
N ASP A 89 -10.71 0.51 -16.10
CA ASP A 89 -10.15 -0.53 -16.98
C ASP A 89 -8.67 -0.80 -16.63
N LEU A 90 -8.42 -1.82 -15.80
CA LEU A 90 -7.06 -2.27 -15.49
C LEU A 90 -6.29 -2.72 -16.74
N HIS A 91 -6.96 -3.29 -17.73
CA HIS A 91 -6.32 -3.68 -18.99
C HIS A 91 -5.76 -2.45 -19.70
N HIS A 92 -6.53 -1.36 -19.75
CA HIS A 92 -6.08 -0.09 -20.31
C HIS A 92 -4.83 0.45 -19.59
N LEU A 93 -4.82 0.42 -18.26
CA LEU A 93 -3.66 0.84 -17.48
C LEU A 93 -2.42 -0.01 -17.79
N LEU A 94 -2.57 -1.33 -17.86
CA LEU A 94 -1.48 -2.24 -18.19
C LEU A 94 -0.99 -2.07 -19.63
N ASP A 95 -1.86 -1.70 -20.57
CA ASP A 95 -1.47 -1.44 -21.95
C ASP A 95 -0.69 -0.13 -22.12
N HIS A 96 -1.09 0.91 -21.37
CA HIS A 96 -0.48 2.24 -21.48
C HIS A 96 0.74 2.43 -20.58
N TYR A 97 0.82 1.69 -19.46
CA TYR A 97 1.84 1.86 -18.43
C TYR A 97 2.47 0.53 -17.98
N PRO A 98 2.89 -0.36 -18.93
CA PRO A 98 3.29 -1.74 -18.60
C PRO A 98 4.46 -1.80 -17.62
N ASP A 99 5.40 -0.85 -17.70
CA ASP A 99 6.65 -0.85 -16.93
C ASP A 99 6.69 0.25 -15.86
N CYS A 100 5.55 0.82 -15.48
CA CYS A 100 5.52 1.93 -14.54
C CYS A 100 5.43 1.50 -13.07
N ALA A 101 4.99 0.27 -12.81
CA ALA A 101 4.94 -0.32 -11.48
C ALA A 101 5.54 -1.73 -11.50
N ASP A 102 6.13 -2.13 -10.37
CA ASP A 102 6.65 -3.49 -10.18
C ASP A 102 5.55 -4.48 -9.81
N ARG A 103 4.42 -3.94 -9.32
CA ARG A 103 3.22 -4.68 -8.97
C ARG A 103 1.99 -3.78 -9.04
N TRP A 104 0.88 -4.38 -9.44
CA TRP A 104 -0.43 -3.75 -9.39
C TRP A 104 -1.28 -4.38 -8.30
N GLU A 105 -1.85 -3.54 -7.46
CA GLU A 105 -2.75 -3.96 -6.38
C GLU A 105 -4.18 -3.59 -6.76
N VAL A 106 -5.05 -4.58 -6.84
CA VAL A 106 -6.49 -4.37 -6.99
C VAL A 106 -7.12 -4.25 -5.61
N GLN A 107 -7.90 -3.20 -5.39
CA GLN A 107 -8.59 -2.96 -4.13
C GLN A 107 -10.08 -3.18 -4.29
N THR A 108 -10.62 -4.18 -3.63
CA THR A 108 -12.08 -4.34 -3.51
C THR A 108 -12.65 -3.43 -2.42
N THR A 109 -13.94 -3.13 -2.48
CA THR A 109 -14.60 -2.25 -1.52
C THR A 109 -15.91 -2.85 -1.02
N GLY A 110 -16.22 -2.62 0.25
CA GLY A 110 -17.48 -3.02 0.89
C GLY A 110 -17.43 -4.39 1.54
N GLU A 111 -17.21 -5.43 0.75
CA GLU A 111 -17.11 -6.81 1.24
C GLU A 111 -15.65 -7.25 1.37
N PRO A 112 -15.34 -8.11 2.37
CA PRO A 112 -13.96 -8.57 2.56
C PRO A 112 -13.47 -9.48 1.44
N MET A 113 -14.35 -10.24 0.79
CA MET A 113 -13.96 -11.16 -0.27
C MET A 113 -14.25 -10.61 -1.66
N PRO A 114 -13.35 -10.84 -2.64
CA PRO A 114 -13.58 -10.45 -4.02
C PRO A 114 -14.75 -11.22 -4.62
N ASP A 115 -15.53 -10.56 -5.43
CA ASP A 115 -16.60 -11.18 -6.20
C ASP A 115 -16.06 -11.91 -7.45
N THR A 116 -16.97 -12.56 -8.18
CA THR A 116 -16.64 -13.29 -9.41
C THR A 116 -16.05 -12.39 -10.48
N THR A 117 -16.50 -11.15 -10.60
CA THR A 117 -16.04 -10.21 -11.62
C THR A 117 -14.60 -9.79 -11.35
N CYS A 118 -14.29 -9.46 -10.09
CA CYS A 118 -12.94 -9.16 -9.66
C CYS A 118 -11.98 -10.35 -9.88
N LEU A 119 -12.39 -11.56 -9.50
CA LEU A 119 -11.59 -12.77 -9.70
C LEU A 119 -11.30 -13.06 -11.17
N ASN A 120 -12.26 -12.81 -12.07
CA ASN A 120 -12.05 -12.95 -13.52
C ASN A 120 -11.03 -11.93 -14.03
N LEU A 121 -11.16 -10.65 -13.64
CA LEU A 121 -10.20 -9.61 -13.97
C LEU A 121 -8.78 -9.98 -13.52
N LEU A 122 -8.64 -10.44 -12.27
CA LEU A 122 -7.35 -10.87 -11.73
C LEU A 122 -6.76 -12.05 -12.52
N ALA A 123 -7.58 -13.02 -12.91
CA ALA A 123 -7.14 -14.16 -13.69
C ALA A 123 -6.63 -13.74 -15.09
N ASP A 124 -7.32 -12.81 -15.74
CA ASP A 124 -6.93 -12.28 -17.05
C ASP A 124 -5.62 -11.48 -16.99
N CYS A 125 -5.46 -10.64 -15.95
CA CYS A 125 -4.30 -9.76 -15.80
C CYS A 125 -3.08 -10.46 -15.18
N SER A 126 -3.24 -11.53 -14.40
CA SER A 126 -2.16 -12.21 -13.67
C SER A 126 -1.03 -12.77 -14.54
N ARG A 127 -1.30 -13.00 -15.83
CA ARG A 127 -0.31 -13.46 -16.81
C ARG A 127 0.58 -12.33 -17.34
N ARG A 128 0.19 -11.09 -17.12
CA ARG A 128 0.82 -9.89 -17.69
C ARG A 128 1.72 -9.19 -16.68
N THR A 129 1.34 -9.22 -15.42
CA THR A 129 2.01 -8.47 -14.36
C THR A 129 1.82 -9.15 -13.00
N PRO A 130 2.75 -8.97 -12.06
CA PRO A 130 2.53 -9.36 -10.68
C PRO A 130 1.33 -8.62 -10.08
N LEU A 131 0.38 -9.36 -9.51
CA LEU A 131 -0.84 -8.82 -8.93
C LEU A 131 -0.87 -9.01 -7.42
N SER A 132 -1.31 -7.97 -6.74
CA SER A 132 -1.68 -7.96 -5.33
C SER A 132 -3.17 -7.72 -5.18
N LEU A 133 -3.73 -8.16 -4.06
CA LEU A 133 -5.12 -7.91 -3.73
C LEU A 133 -5.24 -7.33 -2.33
N SER A 134 -6.09 -6.34 -2.19
CA SER A 134 -6.52 -5.80 -0.90
C SER A 134 -8.01 -5.54 -0.90
N THR A 135 -8.55 -5.27 0.29
CA THR A 135 -9.95 -4.90 0.45
C THR A 135 -10.08 -3.68 1.34
N ILE A 136 -11.03 -2.81 1.02
CA ILE A 136 -11.44 -1.69 1.86
C ILE A 136 -12.80 -2.02 2.43
N VAL A 137 -12.88 -2.21 3.73
CA VAL A 137 -14.12 -2.55 4.43
C VAL A 137 -14.53 -1.44 5.40
N PRO A 138 -15.82 -1.29 5.68
CA PRO A 138 -16.29 -0.41 6.75
C PRO A 138 -15.67 -0.82 8.09
N GLY A 139 -15.12 0.14 8.80
CA GLY A 139 -14.66 -0.03 10.17
C GLY A 139 -15.75 0.29 11.19
N GLU A 140 -15.35 0.48 12.44
CA GLU A 140 -16.29 0.83 13.50
C GLU A 140 -16.90 2.22 13.30
N ARG A 141 -18.15 2.34 13.66
CA ARG A 141 -18.84 3.62 13.67
C ARG A 141 -18.33 4.49 14.81
N ILE A 142 -17.83 5.66 14.48
CA ILE A 142 -17.41 6.63 15.50
C ILE A 142 -18.63 7.45 15.90
N ALA A 143 -18.91 7.53 17.20
CA ALA A 143 -19.98 8.35 17.73
C ALA A 143 -19.84 9.80 17.26
N GLY A 144 -20.93 10.37 16.72
CA GLY A 144 -20.94 11.75 16.21
C GLY A 144 -20.38 11.94 14.80
N LYS A 145 -19.91 10.90 14.11
CA LYS A 145 -19.53 10.97 12.69
C LYS A 145 -20.57 10.26 11.80
N GLN A 146 -20.83 10.83 10.61
CA GLN A 146 -21.79 10.27 9.66
C GLN A 146 -21.33 8.97 9.02
N HIS A 147 -20.01 8.80 8.87
CA HIS A 147 -19.40 7.64 8.23
C HIS A 147 -18.48 6.89 9.19
N SER A 148 -18.45 5.56 9.07
CA SER A 148 -17.46 4.72 9.73
C SER A 148 -16.08 5.00 9.12
N ARG A 149 -15.00 4.76 9.91
CA ARG A 149 -13.67 4.69 9.33
C ARG A 149 -13.61 3.49 8.39
N THR A 150 -12.88 3.62 7.32
CA THR A 150 -12.54 2.47 6.47
C THR A 150 -11.32 1.76 7.03
N ARG A 151 -11.26 0.46 6.81
CA ARG A 151 -10.09 -0.38 7.13
C ARG A 151 -9.59 -1.01 5.85
N LEU A 152 -8.31 -0.88 5.61
CA LEU A 152 -7.63 -1.42 4.43
C LEU A 152 -6.96 -2.75 4.78
N GLY A 153 -7.04 -3.71 3.86
CA GLY A 153 -6.42 -5.02 3.98
C GLY A 153 -7.30 -6.09 4.61
N PHE A 154 -6.96 -7.33 4.35
CA PHE A 154 -7.63 -8.50 4.90
C PHE A 154 -7.29 -8.68 6.38
N ARG A 155 -8.22 -9.27 7.13
CA ARG A 155 -7.88 -9.83 8.44
C ARG A 155 -7.17 -11.16 8.26
N LEU A 156 -6.39 -11.54 9.26
CA LEU A 156 -5.67 -12.81 9.26
C LEU A 156 -6.57 -14.03 9.01
N GLN A 157 -7.73 -14.07 9.64
CA GLN A 157 -8.70 -15.17 9.48
C GLN A 157 -9.35 -15.22 8.09
N GLU A 158 -9.32 -14.15 7.33
CA GLU A 158 -9.90 -14.04 5.99
C GLU A 158 -8.98 -14.63 4.92
N LEU A 159 -7.67 -14.75 5.21
CA LEU A 159 -6.68 -15.23 4.24
C LEU A 159 -6.91 -16.68 3.80
N ALA A 160 -7.40 -17.55 4.69
CA ALA A 160 -7.70 -18.94 4.34
C ALA A 160 -8.85 -19.01 3.33
N THR A 161 -9.94 -18.29 3.58
CA THR A 161 -11.08 -18.20 2.65
C THR A 161 -10.68 -17.60 1.33
N LEU A 162 -9.86 -16.54 1.33
CA LEU A 162 -9.32 -15.95 0.10
C LEU A 162 -8.51 -16.99 -0.68
N ASN A 163 -7.63 -17.73 -0.02
CA ASN A 163 -6.82 -18.76 -0.67
C ASN A 163 -7.69 -19.88 -1.31
N GLU A 164 -8.79 -20.27 -0.68
CA GLU A 164 -9.76 -21.23 -1.24
C GLU A 164 -10.44 -20.67 -2.49
N LEU A 165 -10.92 -19.42 -2.46
CA LEU A 165 -11.53 -18.76 -3.61
C LEU A 165 -10.57 -18.65 -4.81
N LEU A 166 -9.29 -18.40 -4.55
CA LEU A 166 -8.26 -18.36 -5.57
C LEU A 166 -7.97 -19.76 -6.13
N ALA A 167 -7.98 -20.79 -5.26
CA ALA A 167 -7.78 -22.17 -5.65
C ALA A 167 -8.86 -22.68 -6.62
N ASP A 168 -10.11 -22.35 -6.36
CA ASP A 168 -11.26 -22.71 -7.22
C ASP A 168 -11.12 -22.17 -8.66
N ARG A 169 -10.28 -21.16 -8.85
CA ARG A 169 -9.99 -20.52 -10.14
C ARG A 169 -8.60 -20.82 -10.68
N ALA A 170 -7.82 -21.64 -10.00
CA ALA A 170 -6.40 -21.88 -10.30
C ALA A 170 -5.60 -20.56 -10.43
N LEU A 171 -6.01 -19.51 -9.72
CA LEU A 171 -5.39 -18.18 -9.71
C LEU A 171 -4.34 -18.11 -8.61
N ILE A 172 -3.17 -17.59 -8.95
CA ILE A 172 -2.09 -17.34 -8.00
C ILE A 172 -1.82 -15.84 -7.96
N LEU A 173 -1.99 -15.24 -6.80
CA LEU A 173 -1.59 -13.86 -6.54
C LEU A 173 -0.14 -13.78 -6.09
N ASP A 174 0.54 -12.71 -6.47
CA ASP A 174 1.88 -12.42 -5.97
C ASP A 174 1.86 -12.02 -4.49
N SER A 175 0.86 -11.24 -4.08
CA SER A 175 0.63 -10.94 -2.67
C SER A 175 -0.82 -10.64 -2.34
N ALA A 176 -1.13 -10.70 -1.04
CA ALA A 176 -2.34 -10.14 -0.45
C ALA A 176 -1.96 -9.23 0.72
N LEU A 177 -2.66 -8.10 0.87
CA LEU A 177 -2.41 -7.14 1.94
C LEU A 177 -3.18 -7.56 3.20
N CYS A 178 -2.45 -7.94 4.24
CA CYS A 178 -3.02 -8.29 5.54
C CYS A 178 -2.78 -7.18 6.54
N ARG A 179 -3.84 -6.72 7.21
CA ARG A 179 -3.71 -5.64 8.20
C ARG A 179 -3.38 -6.15 9.57
N ILE A 180 -2.61 -5.34 10.29
CA ILE A 180 -2.43 -5.37 11.74
C ILE A 180 -3.14 -4.12 12.24
N ASP A 181 -4.29 -4.31 12.88
CA ASP A 181 -5.05 -3.20 13.45
C ASP A 181 -4.28 -2.61 14.66
N ALA A 182 -4.52 -1.35 14.96
CA ALA A 182 -3.81 -0.63 16.02
C ALA A 182 -3.97 -1.23 17.42
N GLU A 183 -5.05 -1.97 17.61
CA GLU A 183 -5.38 -2.65 18.85
C GLU A 183 -4.77 -4.06 18.94
N ASP A 184 -4.23 -4.56 17.81
CA ASP A 184 -3.63 -5.89 17.75
C ASP A 184 -2.16 -5.85 18.15
N ASP A 185 -1.72 -6.86 18.89
CA ASP A 185 -0.30 -7.08 19.12
C ASP A 185 0.36 -7.66 17.84
N PRO A 186 1.32 -6.94 17.23
CA PRO A 186 1.94 -7.37 15.98
C PRO A 186 2.62 -8.73 16.08
N TRP A 187 3.28 -9.01 17.21
CA TRP A 187 3.96 -10.27 17.45
C TRP A 187 2.98 -11.45 17.46
N THR A 188 1.91 -11.32 18.23
CA THR A 188 0.87 -12.35 18.32
C THR A 188 0.20 -12.57 16.96
N THR A 189 -0.04 -11.51 16.20
CA THR A 189 -0.66 -11.59 14.86
C THR A 189 0.24 -12.37 13.91
N VAL A 190 1.53 -12.08 13.86
CA VAL A 190 2.50 -12.81 13.03
C VAL A 190 2.68 -14.26 13.48
N GLN A 191 2.69 -14.53 14.79
CA GLN A 191 2.76 -15.93 15.29
C GLN A 191 1.51 -16.73 14.88
N ARG A 192 0.33 -16.15 14.97
CA ARG A 192 -0.92 -16.79 14.48
C ARG A 192 -0.85 -17.08 12.98
N PHE A 193 -0.34 -16.14 12.18
CA PHE A 193 -0.13 -16.37 10.73
C PHE A 193 0.72 -17.63 10.49
N ARG A 194 1.80 -17.82 11.24
CA ARG A 194 2.69 -19.01 11.10
C ARG A 194 1.98 -20.33 11.41
N THR A 195 0.86 -20.29 12.10
CA THR A 195 0.04 -21.48 12.41
C THR A 195 -1.07 -21.72 11.39
N LEU A 196 -1.29 -20.81 10.45
CA LEU A 196 -2.28 -21.01 9.40
C LEU A 196 -1.86 -22.14 8.44
N PRO A 197 -2.84 -22.80 7.78
CA PRO A 197 -2.55 -23.66 6.65
C PRO A 197 -1.77 -22.91 5.57
N ARG A 198 -0.95 -23.66 4.83
CA ARG A 198 -0.17 -23.08 3.74
C ARG A 198 -1.08 -22.41 2.70
N LEU A 199 -0.85 -21.15 2.45
CA LEU A 199 -1.55 -20.36 1.42
C LEU A 199 -0.89 -20.62 0.06
N SER A 200 -1.35 -21.67 -0.65
CA SER A 200 -0.70 -22.12 -1.90
C SER A 200 -0.97 -21.21 -3.10
N HIS A 201 -2.01 -20.36 -3.01
CA HIS A 201 -2.45 -19.45 -4.08
C HIS A 201 -2.12 -17.98 -3.81
N ILE A 202 -1.45 -17.73 -2.69
CA ILE A 202 -0.90 -16.41 -2.34
C ILE A 202 0.60 -16.61 -2.07
N ARG A 203 1.46 -16.04 -2.91
CA ARG A 203 2.91 -16.27 -2.80
C ARG A 203 3.51 -15.68 -1.54
N ARG A 204 3.03 -14.48 -1.15
CA ARG A 204 3.48 -13.79 0.06
C ARG A 204 2.36 -12.95 0.67
N ILE A 205 2.53 -12.58 1.92
CA ILE A 205 1.67 -11.62 2.59
C ILE A 205 2.44 -10.31 2.76
N ASP A 206 1.86 -9.24 2.25
CA ASP A 206 2.25 -7.88 2.56
C ASP A 206 1.48 -7.42 3.80
N TRP A 207 2.17 -6.89 4.78
CA TRP A 207 1.58 -6.48 6.04
C TRP A 207 1.30 -4.98 6.04
N LEU A 208 0.17 -4.57 6.56
CA LEU A 208 -0.17 -3.17 6.75
C LEU A 208 -0.40 -2.89 8.23
N LEU A 209 0.44 -2.07 8.82
CA LEU A 209 0.24 -1.53 10.16
C LEU A 209 -0.46 -0.18 10.05
N THR A 210 -1.64 -0.06 10.66
CA THR A 210 -2.32 1.22 10.80
C THR A 210 -2.01 1.83 12.15
N LEU A 211 -1.42 3.02 12.16
CA LEU A 211 -1.06 3.72 13.39
C LEU A 211 -2.28 4.42 14.00
N PRO A 212 -2.52 4.28 15.32
CA PRO A 212 -3.83 4.62 15.92
C PRO A 212 -4.07 6.10 16.19
N SER A 213 -3.04 6.88 16.47
CA SER A 213 -3.18 8.26 16.92
C SER A 213 -1.88 9.08 16.77
N ARG A 214 -1.85 10.27 17.35
CA ARG A 214 -0.76 11.26 17.22
C ARG A 214 0.36 11.16 18.27
N ASP A 215 0.52 10.02 18.94
CA ASP A 215 1.63 9.80 19.87
C ASP A 215 2.83 9.21 19.14
N ASP A 216 3.76 10.07 18.74
CA ASP A 216 4.93 9.70 17.93
C ASP A 216 5.80 8.61 18.58
N LYS A 217 5.88 8.60 19.90
CA LYS A 217 6.66 7.58 20.62
C LYS A 217 5.99 6.22 20.59
N ALA A 218 4.68 6.16 20.84
CA ALA A 218 3.91 4.92 20.76
C ALA A 218 3.88 4.41 19.32
N HIS A 219 3.79 5.29 18.33
CA HIS A 219 3.86 4.94 16.91
C HIS A 219 5.21 4.32 16.55
N ALA A 220 6.31 4.92 16.94
CA ALA A 220 7.64 4.40 16.67
C ALA A 220 7.85 3.02 17.31
N GLN A 221 7.38 2.83 18.54
CA GLN A 221 7.44 1.54 19.21
C GLN A 221 6.62 0.49 18.49
N LEU A 222 5.37 0.78 18.18
CA LEU A 222 4.47 -0.15 17.49
C LEU A 222 5.00 -0.53 16.09
N ALA A 223 5.52 0.45 15.35
CA ALA A 223 6.15 0.21 14.04
C ALA A 223 7.41 -0.67 14.16
N ALA A 224 8.24 -0.44 15.18
CA ALA A 224 9.42 -1.26 15.44
C ALA A 224 9.04 -2.70 15.82
N GLU A 225 8.03 -2.90 16.66
CA GLU A 225 7.53 -4.22 17.04
C GLU A 225 6.97 -4.97 15.83
N ALA A 226 6.19 -4.31 14.98
CA ALA A 226 5.65 -4.90 13.76
C ALA A 226 6.77 -5.25 12.76
N LEU A 227 7.76 -4.37 12.59
CA LEU A 227 8.91 -4.61 11.74
C LEU A 227 9.71 -5.82 12.22
N PHE A 228 9.93 -5.94 13.52
CA PHE A 228 10.63 -7.06 14.14
C PHE A 228 9.86 -8.37 13.98
N ALA A 229 8.54 -8.34 14.20
CA ALA A 229 7.69 -9.51 14.05
C ALA A 229 7.68 -10.01 12.59
N THR A 230 7.49 -9.11 11.62
CA THR A 230 7.44 -9.46 10.20
C THR A 230 8.79 -9.88 9.64
N ALA A 231 9.91 -9.45 10.24
CA ALA A 231 11.26 -9.90 9.86
C ALA A 231 11.49 -11.41 10.04
N LEU A 232 10.63 -12.10 10.79
CA LEU A 232 10.67 -13.55 10.95
C LEU A 232 10.03 -14.31 9.78
N LEU A 233 9.40 -13.60 8.85
CA LEU A 233 8.73 -14.17 7.70
C LEU A 233 9.60 -13.98 6.45
N PRO A 234 9.70 -14.98 5.57
CA PRO A 234 10.42 -14.82 4.32
C PRO A 234 9.70 -13.80 3.43
N ASP A 235 10.47 -12.92 2.80
CA ASP A 235 10.01 -11.95 1.80
C ASP A 235 8.88 -11.01 2.26
N ALA A 236 8.70 -10.85 3.59
CA ALA A 236 7.66 -9.98 4.12
C ALA A 236 7.96 -8.50 3.85
N GLN A 237 6.95 -7.78 3.42
CA GLN A 237 6.95 -6.31 3.38
C GLN A 237 5.99 -5.78 4.45
N LEU A 238 6.43 -4.76 5.17
CA LEU A 238 5.60 -4.05 6.13
C LEU A 238 5.34 -2.64 5.64
N TYR A 239 4.10 -2.37 5.27
CA TYR A 239 3.59 -1.03 5.02
C TYR A 239 3.15 -0.40 6.33
N VAL A 240 3.56 0.82 6.57
CA VAL A 240 3.12 1.60 7.73
C VAL A 240 2.34 2.81 7.25
N ASP A 241 1.17 3.05 7.81
CA ASP A 241 0.24 4.10 7.39
C ASP A 241 -0.39 4.78 8.63
N PRO A 242 -0.34 6.12 8.72
CA PRO A 242 0.44 7.06 7.91
C PRO A 242 1.83 7.32 8.53
N ILE A 243 2.90 7.26 7.76
CA ILE A 243 4.23 7.74 8.18
C ILE A 243 4.46 9.18 7.70
N LEU A 244 4.05 9.48 6.46
CA LEU A 244 4.21 10.82 5.87
C LEU A 244 2.86 11.54 5.94
N ASP A 245 2.75 12.47 6.88
CA ASP A 245 1.62 13.38 6.99
C ASP A 245 2.00 14.72 6.36
N LEU A 246 1.66 14.89 5.07
CA LEU A 246 1.96 16.12 4.34
C LEU A 246 1.16 17.32 4.83
N ASP A 247 0.01 17.10 5.45
CA ASP A 247 -0.79 18.20 6.02
C ASP A 247 -0.03 18.91 7.13
N ARG A 248 0.88 18.21 7.81
CA ARG A 248 1.75 18.82 8.84
C ARG A 248 3.00 19.51 8.29
N THR A 249 3.44 19.14 7.10
CA THR A 249 4.63 19.74 6.46
C THR A 249 4.31 21.01 5.67
N MET A 250 3.03 21.26 5.41
CA MET A 250 2.55 22.45 4.70
C MET A 250 2.20 23.62 5.63
N ASP A 251 2.16 23.39 6.94
CA ASP A 251 1.87 24.40 7.98
C ASP A 251 3.14 25.10 8.53
N ILE A 252 4.25 25.05 7.80
CA ILE A 252 5.50 25.76 8.13
C ILE A 252 5.67 26.98 7.22
#